data_e7c293aa43f4718ca26626db57abae47
#
_entry.id   e7c293aa43f4718ca26626db57abae47
#
_cell.length_a   1.000
_cell.length_b   1.000
_cell.length_c   1.000
_cell.angle_alpha   90.00
_cell.angle_beta   90.00
_cell.angle_gamma   90.00
#
_symmetry.space_group_name_H-M   'P 1'
#
loop_
_entity.id
_entity.type
_entity.pdbx_description
1 polymer ?
#
loop_
_entity_poly.entity_id
_entity_poly.type
_entity_poly.pdbx_seq_one_letter_code
_entity_poly.pdbx_strand_id
1 'polypeptide(L)'
;MQTLLIDPVAFSIGSLRVHWYGLILGLGALAGLLLAIREGKRFGIPQEFFMDLLLLGVPSAIIGARIYYVAFKWEDYKDNFLDVFKIWNGGIAIFGALIGAIICALIYVRRKGYSFWRIADICAPSLLAGQIIGRWGNFVNQEAYGGPVSESFLRGQLHLPDFIVNQMNVQGVFHHPTFLYESLWNLVGIVILLILRRQKFLRAGELFIGYFIWYSIGRFFIEAVRTDSLAFQGAAGLADFINNTLWAPMTWMGFELGHLDPAYGNIRISQLLSVLIVIGGIVLIIVRRVTGRANVRYLDPIVSTKTGAGPTPEADLQTNKAVKSSAQAPVKQDKPAAEPAETADKSSLTQAQETEVKPSSVEDTPAIKPDTEDKKE
;
A
#
# COMPACT_ATOMS: atom_id res chain seq x y z
N MET A 1 10.46 13.01 -33.60
CA MET A 1 10.92 12.90 -32.19
C MET A 1 9.74 13.24 -31.31
N GLN A 2 9.17 12.24 -30.62
CA GLN A 2 8.13 12.51 -29.63
C GLN A 2 8.79 13.10 -28.41
N THR A 3 8.45 14.32 -28.06
CA THR A 3 8.80 14.89 -26.76
C THR A 3 7.95 14.19 -25.72
N LEU A 4 8.56 13.28 -24.94
CA LEU A 4 7.97 12.81 -23.70
C LEU A 4 7.58 14.04 -22.89
N LEU A 5 6.34 14.11 -22.41
CA LEU A 5 5.87 15.23 -21.58
C LEU A 5 6.67 15.33 -20.28
N ILE A 6 7.06 14.17 -19.74
CA ILE A 6 7.91 14.04 -18.54
C ILE A 6 9.19 13.33 -18.98
N ASP A 7 10.36 14.00 -18.86
CA ASP A 7 11.64 13.34 -19.05
C ASP A 7 11.82 12.27 -17.96
N PRO A 8 12.08 10.99 -18.32
CA PRO A 8 12.38 9.95 -17.33
C PRO A 8 13.61 10.24 -16.47
N VAL A 9 14.54 11.09 -16.94
CA VAL A 9 15.72 11.53 -16.18
C VAL A 9 15.33 12.70 -15.29
N ALA A 10 15.42 12.52 -13.97
CA ALA A 10 15.14 13.58 -13.01
C ALA A 10 16.23 14.64 -13.00
N PHE A 11 17.49 14.22 -12.98
CA PHE A 11 18.67 15.09 -13.07
C PHE A 11 19.92 14.27 -13.43
N SER A 12 20.98 14.96 -13.86
CA SER A 12 22.26 14.36 -14.19
C SER A 12 23.39 15.02 -13.39
N ILE A 13 24.27 14.20 -12.82
CA ILE A 13 25.49 14.66 -12.13
C ILE A 13 26.69 14.08 -12.87
N GLY A 14 27.30 14.86 -13.75
CA GLY A 14 28.34 14.37 -14.65
C GLY A 14 27.79 13.28 -15.58
N SER A 15 28.41 12.10 -15.56
CA SER A 15 27.97 10.94 -16.34
C SER A 15 26.82 10.14 -15.70
N LEU A 16 26.51 10.39 -14.43
CA LEU A 16 25.46 9.68 -13.70
C LEU A 16 24.09 10.31 -13.99
N ARG A 17 23.17 9.54 -14.56
CA ARG A 17 21.77 9.93 -14.79
C ARG A 17 20.88 9.33 -13.71
N VAL A 18 20.21 10.18 -12.94
CA VAL A 18 19.25 9.77 -11.93
C VAL A 18 17.84 9.80 -12.54
N HIS A 19 17.18 8.65 -12.55
CA HIS A 19 15.83 8.49 -13.12
C HIS A 19 14.76 8.68 -12.06
N TRP A 20 13.65 9.31 -12.43
CA TRP A 20 12.47 9.44 -11.57
C TRP A 20 11.99 8.11 -11.01
N TYR A 21 12.05 7.05 -11.83
CA TYR A 21 11.64 5.70 -11.41
C TYR A 21 12.37 5.25 -10.14
N GLY A 22 13.69 5.42 -10.09
CA GLY A 22 14.49 5.06 -8.91
C GLY A 22 14.14 5.90 -7.67
N LEU A 23 13.91 7.22 -7.85
CA LEU A 23 13.51 8.10 -6.76
C LEU A 23 12.12 7.73 -6.21
N ILE A 24 11.16 7.46 -7.10
CA ILE A 24 9.81 7.06 -6.74
C ILE A 24 9.82 5.72 -5.99
N LEU A 25 10.59 4.73 -6.46
CA LEU A 25 10.77 3.46 -5.75
C LEU A 25 11.41 3.66 -4.37
N GLY A 26 12.42 4.53 -4.27
CA GLY A 26 13.05 4.89 -3.00
C GLY A 26 12.07 5.52 -2.02
N LEU A 27 11.23 6.44 -2.49
CA LEU A 27 10.15 7.03 -1.70
C LEU A 27 9.12 5.99 -1.25
N GLY A 28 8.76 5.06 -2.14
CA GLY A 28 7.87 3.93 -1.81
C GLY A 28 8.46 3.03 -0.72
N ALA A 29 9.74 2.70 -0.82
CA ALA A 29 10.45 1.90 0.17
C ALA A 29 10.54 2.64 1.53
N LEU A 30 10.82 3.95 1.51
CA LEU A 30 10.86 4.77 2.72
C LEU A 30 9.48 4.86 3.40
N ALA A 31 8.42 5.11 2.63
CA ALA A 31 7.05 5.14 3.16
C ALA A 31 6.67 3.78 3.79
N GLY A 32 6.98 2.67 3.11
CA GLY A 32 6.79 1.33 3.64
C GLY A 32 7.58 1.08 4.91
N LEU A 33 8.84 1.48 4.97
CA LEU A 33 9.71 1.36 6.15
C LEU A 33 9.13 2.13 7.34
N LEU A 34 8.71 3.37 7.13
CA LEU A 34 8.12 4.21 8.20
C LEU A 34 6.83 3.61 8.77
N LEU A 35 5.98 3.02 7.92
CA LEU A 35 4.77 2.30 8.35
C LEU A 35 5.12 1.07 9.17
N ALA A 36 6.11 0.28 8.74
CA ALA A 36 6.57 -0.91 9.47
C ALA A 36 7.18 -0.53 10.83
N ILE A 37 8.04 0.48 10.88
CA ILE A 37 8.63 1.00 12.12
C ILE A 37 7.54 1.48 13.09
N ARG A 38 6.57 2.27 12.58
CA ARG A 38 5.49 2.80 13.42
C ARG A 38 4.67 1.68 14.08
N GLU A 39 4.32 0.63 13.31
CA GLU A 39 3.58 -0.50 13.88
C GLU A 39 4.48 -1.41 14.73
N GLY A 40 5.74 -1.61 14.32
CA GLY A 40 6.72 -2.38 15.10
C GLY A 40 6.96 -1.80 16.49
N LYS A 41 7.09 -0.47 16.60
CA LYS A 41 7.19 0.24 17.89
C LYS A 41 6.03 -0.05 18.82
N ARG A 42 4.82 -0.21 18.29
CA ARG A 42 3.63 -0.58 19.07
C ARG A 42 3.75 -1.96 19.72
N PHE A 43 4.50 -2.86 19.10
CA PHE A 43 4.78 -4.21 19.62
C PHE A 43 6.15 -4.31 20.33
N GLY A 44 6.81 -3.19 20.61
CA GLY A 44 8.12 -3.18 21.28
C GLY A 44 9.27 -3.64 20.40
N ILE A 45 9.11 -3.71 19.07
CA ILE A 45 10.17 -4.07 18.14
C ILE A 45 11.00 -2.81 17.82
N PRO A 46 12.34 -2.87 18.00
CA PRO A 46 13.20 -1.72 17.72
C PRO A 46 13.19 -1.37 16.23
N GLN A 47 13.38 -0.09 15.93
CA GLN A 47 13.35 0.40 14.54
C GLN A 47 14.49 -0.18 13.69
N GLU A 48 15.64 -0.44 14.32
CA GLU A 48 16.82 -1.03 13.70
C GLU A 48 16.49 -2.38 13.05
N PHE A 49 15.56 -3.13 13.64
CA PHE A 49 15.10 -4.40 13.08
C PHE A 49 14.54 -4.24 11.66
N PHE A 50 13.69 -3.24 11.42
CA PHE A 50 13.10 -3.01 10.11
C PHE A 50 14.07 -2.35 9.12
N MET A 51 14.98 -1.51 9.65
CA MET A 51 16.07 -0.93 8.85
C MET A 51 17.02 -2.01 8.35
N ASP A 52 17.47 -2.91 9.23
CA ASP A 52 18.30 -4.06 8.86
C ASP A 52 17.57 -4.99 7.87
N LEU A 53 16.26 -5.23 8.10
CA LEU A 53 15.46 -6.07 7.20
C LEU A 53 15.42 -5.49 5.79
N LEU A 54 15.30 -4.17 5.65
CA LEU A 54 15.33 -3.49 4.35
C LEU A 54 16.74 -3.52 3.75
N LEU A 55 17.78 -3.18 4.54
CA LEU A 55 19.17 -3.15 4.10
C LEU A 55 19.69 -4.52 3.63
N LEU A 56 19.22 -5.59 4.24
CA LEU A 56 19.56 -6.97 3.83
C LEU A 56 18.64 -7.45 2.72
N GLY A 57 17.38 -7.06 2.76
CA GLY A 57 16.34 -7.49 1.82
C GLY A 57 16.58 -6.99 0.40
N VAL A 58 16.94 -5.71 0.24
CA VAL A 58 17.16 -5.12 -1.09
C VAL A 58 18.33 -5.77 -1.84
N PRO A 59 19.54 -5.89 -1.28
CA PRO A 59 20.62 -6.61 -1.95
C PRO A 59 20.29 -8.07 -2.22
N SER A 60 19.62 -8.76 -1.29
CA SER A 60 19.20 -10.16 -1.47
C SER A 60 18.19 -10.31 -2.59
N ALA A 61 17.28 -9.35 -2.77
CA ALA A 61 16.36 -9.31 -3.90
C ALA A 61 17.11 -9.14 -5.23
N ILE A 62 18.08 -8.23 -5.31
CA ILE A 62 18.90 -8.00 -6.52
C ILE A 62 19.69 -9.26 -6.88
N ILE A 63 20.36 -9.87 -5.90
CA ILE A 63 21.12 -11.11 -6.08
C ILE A 63 20.19 -12.24 -6.55
N GLY A 64 19.05 -12.41 -5.89
CA GLY A 64 18.07 -13.42 -6.27
C GLY A 64 17.52 -13.20 -7.69
N ALA A 65 17.23 -11.93 -8.05
CA ALA A 65 16.78 -11.56 -9.39
C ALA A 65 17.79 -11.95 -10.47
N ARG A 66 19.07 -11.70 -10.20
CA ARG A 66 20.18 -12.03 -11.11
C ARG A 66 20.39 -13.53 -11.23
N ILE A 67 20.46 -14.24 -10.11
CA ILE A 67 20.62 -15.70 -10.10
C ILE A 67 19.51 -16.38 -10.90
N TYR A 68 18.26 -15.97 -10.66
CA TYR A 68 17.10 -16.52 -11.38
C TYR A 68 17.22 -16.26 -12.89
N TYR A 69 17.51 -15.02 -13.30
CA TYR A 69 17.64 -14.66 -14.70
C TYR A 69 18.74 -15.46 -15.40
N VAL A 70 19.93 -15.52 -14.80
CA VAL A 70 21.08 -16.26 -15.35
C VAL A 70 20.78 -17.76 -15.45
N ALA A 71 20.10 -18.34 -14.44
CA ALA A 71 19.75 -19.76 -14.48
C ALA A 71 18.82 -20.11 -15.67
N PHE A 72 17.87 -19.21 -16.01
CA PHE A 72 16.96 -19.43 -17.15
C PHE A 72 17.54 -19.01 -18.50
N LYS A 73 18.61 -18.24 -18.51
CA LYS A 73 19.33 -17.74 -19.70
C LYS A 73 20.78 -18.19 -19.72
N TRP A 74 21.03 -19.39 -19.19
CA TRP A 74 22.39 -19.92 -19.02
C TRP A 74 23.20 -19.94 -20.33
N GLU A 75 22.56 -20.22 -21.46
CA GLU A 75 23.20 -20.23 -22.78
C GLU A 75 23.90 -18.89 -23.12
N ASP A 76 23.34 -17.77 -22.64
CA ASP A 76 23.88 -16.43 -22.89
C ASP A 76 25.11 -16.11 -22.00
N TYR A 77 25.37 -16.93 -20.97
CA TYR A 77 26.40 -16.67 -19.94
C TYR A 77 27.50 -17.73 -19.86
N LYS A 78 27.29 -18.92 -20.46
CA LYS A 78 28.23 -20.06 -20.38
C LYS A 78 29.61 -19.73 -20.92
N ASP A 79 29.70 -18.89 -21.97
CA ASP A 79 30.94 -18.57 -22.65
C ASP A 79 31.74 -17.45 -21.94
N ASN A 80 31.08 -16.61 -21.14
CA ASN A 80 31.72 -15.56 -20.36
C ASN A 80 31.07 -15.42 -18.98
N PHE A 81 31.56 -16.22 -18.03
CA PHE A 81 31.02 -16.24 -16.66
C PHE A 81 31.08 -14.88 -15.94
N LEU A 82 32.00 -13.99 -16.29
CA LEU A 82 32.08 -12.65 -15.69
C LEU A 82 30.86 -11.78 -16.02
N ASP A 83 30.14 -12.07 -17.08
CA ASP A 83 28.92 -11.34 -17.45
C ASP A 83 27.77 -11.59 -16.47
N VAL A 84 27.85 -12.69 -15.67
CA VAL A 84 26.89 -12.94 -14.56
C VAL A 84 26.88 -11.79 -13.55
N PHE A 85 28.00 -11.11 -13.32
CA PHE A 85 28.10 -10.02 -12.34
C PHE A 85 27.74 -8.65 -12.90
N LYS A 86 27.59 -8.49 -14.21
CA LYS A 86 27.30 -7.22 -14.87
C LYS A 86 25.79 -6.89 -14.80
N ILE A 87 25.30 -6.59 -13.60
CA ILE A 87 23.87 -6.26 -13.36
C ILE A 87 23.44 -4.96 -14.04
N TRP A 88 24.37 -4.05 -14.33
CA TRP A 88 24.12 -2.78 -15.03
C TRP A 88 23.76 -2.95 -16.51
N ASN A 89 24.03 -4.10 -17.11
CA ASN A 89 23.60 -4.45 -18.46
C ASN A 89 22.16 -4.98 -18.52
N GLY A 90 21.42 -4.93 -17.39
CA GLY A 90 20.08 -5.52 -17.27
C GLY A 90 20.14 -7.02 -16.96
N GLY A 91 19.07 -7.74 -17.29
CA GLY A 91 18.99 -9.19 -17.02
C GLY A 91 18.72 -9.51 -15.56
N ILE A 92 17.60 -9.00 -15.04
CA ILE A 92 17.05 -9.29 -13.70
C ILE A 92 15.62 -9.79 -13.83
N ALA A 93 15.22 -10.75 -12.99
CA ALA A 93 13.90 -11.36 -13.01
C ALA A 93 13.14 -11.11 -11.70
N ILE A 94 11.90 -10.64 -11.81
CA ILE A 94 11.07 -10.28 -10.64
C ILE A 94 10.82 -11.46 -9.71
N PHE A 95 10.63 -12.67 -10.24
CA PHE A 95 10.44 -13.87 -9.43
C PHE A 95 11.66 -14.19 -8.58
N GLY A 96 12.86 -14.02 -9.14
CA GLY A 96 14.11 -14.18 -8.41
C GLY A 96 14.27 -13.16 -7.29
N ALA A 97 13.87 -11.90 -7.54
CA ALA A 97 13.86 -10.86 -6.53
C ALA A 97 12.95 -11.23 -5.35
N LEU A 98 11.74 -11.68 -5.62
CA LEU A 98 10.79 -12.12 -4.58
C LEU A 98 11.34 -13.28 -3.76
N ILE A 99 11.89 -14.31 -4.42
CA ILE A 99 12.48 -15.49 -3.76
C ILE A 99 13.64 -15.04 -2.85
N GLY A 100 14.55 -14.22 -3.37
CA GLY A 100 15.71 -13.72 -2.61
C GLY A 100 15.29 -12.90 -1.39
N ALA A 101 14.33 -11.99 -1.54
CA ALA A 101 13.80 -11.19 -0.45
C ALA A 101 13.11 -12.04 0.62
N ILE A 102 12.28 -13.00 0.21
CA ILE A 102 11.56 -13.90 1.15
C ILE A 102 12.53 -14.76 1.92
N ILE A 103 13.52 -15.36 1.26
CA ILE A 103 14.55 -16.20 1.93
C ILE A 103 15.32 -15.36 2.94
N CYS A 104 15.76 -14.16 2.55
CA CYS A 104 16.44 -13.23 3.44
C CYS A 104 15.58 -12.88 4.67
N ALA A 105 14.31 -12.51 4.44
CA ALA A 105 13.37 -12.18 5.51
C ALA A 105 13.15 -13.37 6.46
N LEU A 106 12.95 -14.58 5.93
CA LEU A 106 12.79 -15.80 6.74
C LEU A 106 14.00 -16.07 7.63
N ILE A 107 15.21 -15.97 7.07
CA ILE A 107 16.46 -16.21 7.81
C ILE A 107 16.65 -15.12 8.87
N TYR A 108 16.51 -13.84 8.49
CA TYR A 108 16.74 -12.72 9.39
C TYR A 108 15.75 -12.70 10.56
N VAL A 109 14.46 -12.83 10.28
CA VAL A 109 13.39 -12.82 11.29
C VAL A 109 13.59 -13.98 12.28
N ARG A 110 13.92 -15.21 11.80
CA ARG A 110 14.19 -16.35 12.65
C ARG A 110 15.46 -16.17 13.49
N ARG A 111 16.52 -15.59 12.91
CA ARG A 111 17.77 -15.30 13.64
C ARG A 111 17.56 -14.27 14.75
N LYS A 112 16.66 -13.32 14.59
CA LYS A 112 16.27 -12.35 15.63
C LYS A 112 15.25 -12.92 16.63
N GLY A 113 14.78 -14.16 16.46
CA GLY A 113 13.87 -14.84 17.38
C GLY A 113 12.41 -14.42 17.26
N TYR A 114 12.01 -13.75 16.17
CA TYR A 114 10.61 -13.34 15.94
C TYR A 114 9.85 -14.37 15.10
N SER A 115 8.53 -14.41 15.27
CA SER A 115 7.65 -15.16 14.38
C SER A 115 7.55 -14.49 13.01
N PHE A 116 7.83 -15.23 11.93
CA PHE A 116 7.72 -14.73 10.56
C PHE A 116 6.32 -14.16 10.26
N TRP A 117 5.27 -14.86 10.64
CA TRP A 117 3.89 -14.44 10.38
C TRP A 117 3.55 -13.11 11.04
N ARG A 118 4.06 -12.86 12.25
CA ARG A 118 3.84 -11.61 12.97
C ARG A 118 4.54 -10.43 12.31
N ILE A 119 5.78 -10.62 11.86
CA ILE A 119 6.55 -9.60 11.14
C ILE A 119 5.95 -9.35 9.76
N ALA A 120 5.54 -10.40 9.04
CA ALA A 120 4.88 -10.30 7.75
C ALA A 120 3.57 -9.49 7.84
N ASP A 121 2.76 -9.71 8.89
CA ASP A 121 1.56 -8.94 9.15
C ASP A 121 1.85 -7.44 9.36
N ILE A 122 2.91 -7.12 10.11
CA ILE A 122 3.33 -5.71 10.31
C ILE A 122 3.73 -5.07 8.98
N CYS A 123 4.42 -5.82 8.12
CA CYS A 123 4.90 -5.34 6.83
C CYS A 123 3.82 -5.30 5.73
N ALA A 124 2.70 -6.01 5.89
CA ALA A 124 1.66 -6.10 4.84
C ALA A 124 1.14 -4.74 4.35
N PRO A 125 0.76 -3.77 5.21
CA PRO A 125 0.39 -2.44 4.75
C PRO A 125 1.54 -1.67 4.09
N SER A 126 2.79 -1.94 4.50
CA SER A 126 3.99 -1.32 3.93
C SER A 126 4.21 -1.73 2.48
N LEU A 127 3.89 -2.98 2.13
CA LEU A 127 3.96 -3.47 0.74
C LEU A 127 2.98 -2.72 -0.16
N LEU A 128 1.72 -2.51 0.29
CA LEU A 128 0.75 -1.72 -0.47
C LEU A 128 1.20 -0.27 -0.63
N ALA A 129 1.76 0.36 0.42
CA ALA A 129 2.27 1.73 0.32
C ALA A 129 3.38 1.84 -0.73
N GLY A 130 4.32 0.90 -0.75
CA GLY A 130 5.35 0.82 -1.77
C GLY A 130 4.78 0.65 -3.19
N GLN A 131 3.76 -0.19 -3.34
CA GLN A 131 3.09 -0.39 -4.62
C GLN A 131 2.32 0.85 -5.09
N ILE A 132 1.57 1.53 -4.20
CA ILE A 132 0.86 2.77 -4.54
C ILE A 132 1.83 3.79 -5.14
N ILE A 133 2.95 4.03 -4.45
CA ILE A 133 3.94 5.02 -4.88
C ILE A 133 4.68 4.52 -6.13
N GLY A 134 5.11 3.25 -6.15
CA GLY A 134 5.89 2.67 -7.24
C GLY A 134 5.19 2.70 -8.60
N ARG A 135 3.85 2.62 -8.64
CA ARG A 135 3.08 2.71 -9.88
C ARG A 135 3.19 4.06 -10.59
N TRP A 136 3.48 5.13 -9.87
CA TRP A 136 3.77 6.43 -10.49
C TRP A 136 5.09 6.43 -11.27
N GLY A 137 6.01 5.51 -10.95
CA GLY A 137 7.20 5.28 -11.77
C GLY A 137 6.85 4.77 -13.18
N ASN A 138 5.89 3.84 -13.28
CA ASN A 138 5.38 3.36 -14.57
C ASN A 138 4.72 4.49 -15.38
N PHE A 139 3.99 5.38 -14.72
CA PHE A 139 3.40 6.57 -15.34
C PHE A 139 4.45 7.49 -15.96
N VAL A 140 5.52 7.79 -15.22
CA VAL A 140 6.61 8.64 -15.71
C VAL A 140 7.32 7.99 -16.90
N ASN A 141 7.57 6.68 -16.84
CA ASN A 141 8.25 5.95 -17.91
C ASN A 141 7.35 5.61 -19.10
N GLN A 142 6.04 5.91 -19.04
CA GLN A 142 5.06 5.47 -20.04
C GLN A 142 5.13 3.96 -20.30
N GLU A 143 5.17 3.15 -19.24
CA GLU A 143 5.25 1.69 -19.33
C GLU A 143 4.09 1.01 -18.58
N ALA A 144 3.82 -0.25 -18.94
CA ALA A 144 2.79 -1.07 -18.28
C ALA A 144 1.38 -0.45 -18.34
N TYR A 145 1.08 0.33 -19.36
CA TYR A 145 -0.24 0.89 -19.60
C TYR A 145 -1.22 -0.15 -20.17
N GLY A 146 -2.49 0.20 -20.22
CA GLY A 146 -3.54 -0.68 -20.75
C GLY A 146 -3.81 -0.50 -22.24
N GLY A 147 -4.86 -1.13 -22.74
CA GLY A 147 -5.30 -1.05 -24.13
C GLY A 147 -5.65 0.38 -24.57
N PRO A 148 -5.82 0.59 -25.88
CA PRO A 148 -6.24 1.88 -26.45
C PRO A 148 -7.60 2.31 -25.91
N VAL A 149 -7.76 3.61 -25.66
CA VAL A 149 -9.03 4.24 -25.28
C VAL A 149 -9.20 5.58 -26.00
N SER A 150 -10.43 6.11 -26.00
CA SER A 150 -10.66 7.44 -26.51
C SER A 150 -10.24 8.54 -25.51
N GLU A 151 -9.82 9.69 -26.01
CA GLU A 151 -9.55 10.85 -25.16
C GLU A 151 -10.80 11.26 -24.37
N SER A 152 -11.99 11.16 -24.98
CA SER A 152 -13.27 11.45 -24.35
C SER A 152 -13.57 10.53 -23.15
N PHE A 153 -13.10 9.29 -23.16
CA PHE A 153 -13.18 8.40 -22.01
C PHE A 153 -12.33 8.93 -20.84
N LEU A 154 -11.09 9.33 -21.10
CA LEU A 154 -10.18 9.81 -20.05
C LEU A 154 -10.65 11.15 -19.46
N ARG A 155 -11.08 12.09 -20.32
CA ARG A 155 -11.50 13.43 -19.89
C ARG A 155 -12.95 13.48 -19.43
N GLY A 156 -13.87 12.85 -20.17
CA GLY A 156 -15.31 12.96 -19.93
C GLY A 156 -15.84 11.95 -18.93
N GLN A 157 -15.40 10.68 -18.97
CA GLN A 157 -15.90 9.65 -18.05
C GLN A 157 -15.04 9.53 -16.79
N LEU A 158 -13.71 9.49 -16.93
CA LEU A 158 -12.80 9.39 -15.78
C LEU A 158 -12.45 10.75 -15.16
N HIS A 159 -12.77 11.87 -15.81
CA HIS A 159 -12.49 13.25 -15.35
C HIS A 159 -11.02 13.42 -14.93
N LEU A 160 -10.09 12.82 -15.69
CA LEU A 160 -8.67 12.89 -15.36
C LEU A 160 -8.09 14.26 -15.71
N PRO A 161 -7.17 14.80 -14.90
CA PRO A 161 -6.49 16.05 -15.18
C PRO A 161 -5.58 15.93 -16.41
N ASP A 162 -5.36 17.06 -17.08
CA ASP A 162 -4.64 17.15 -18.35
C ASP A 162 -3.26 16.50 -18.32
N PHE A 163 -2.50 16.64 -17.23
CA PHE A 163 -1.16 16.08 -17.15
C PHE A 163 -1.18 14.53 -17.18
N ILE A 164 -2.25 13.88 -16.65
CA ILE A 164 -2.41 12.44 -16.75
C ILE A 164 -2.83 12.06 -18.17
N VAL A 165 -3.85 12.72 -18.71
CA VAL A 165 -4.37 12.42 -20.05
C VAL A 165 -3.27 12.55 -21.09
N ASN A 166 -2.52 13.66 -21.07
CA ASN A 166 -1.45 13.91 -22.01
C ASN A 166 -0.30 12.90 -21.90
N GLN A 167 0.09 12.50 -20.68
CA GLN A 167 1.13 11.48 -20.46
C GLN A 167 0.67 10.07 -20.87
N MET A 168 -0.64 9.80 -20.85
CA MET A 168 -1.22 8.54 -21.35
C MET A 168 -1.39 8.49 -22.87
N ASN A 169 -1.03 9.55 -23.58
CA ASN A 169 -0.90 9.55 -25.04
C ASN A 169 0.48 9.01 -25.42
N VAL A 170 0.53 7.72 -25.73
CA VAL A 170 1.75 7.05 -26.15
C VAL A 170 1.71 6.83 -27.66
N GLN A 171 2.64 7.43 -28.38
CA GLN A 171 2.73 7.36 -29.86
C GLN A 171 1.45 7.80 -30.61
N GLY A 172 0.74 8.80 -30.05
CA GLY A 172 -0.47 9.34 -30.67
C GLY A 172 -1.74 8.56 -30.33
N VAL A 173 -1.65 7.54 -29.48
CA VAL A 173 -2.79 6.73 -29.03
C VAL A 173 -2.95 6.90 -27.52
N PHE A 174 -4.16 7.18 -27.06
CA PHE A 174 -4.46 7.23 -25.64
C PHE A 174 -4.67 5.81 -25.08
N HIS A 175 -4.17 5.58 -23.86
CA HIS A 175 -4.20 4.28 -23.21
C HIS A 175 -4.85 4.33 -21.83
N HIS A 176 -5.38 3.18 -21.38
CA HIS A 176 -5.87 3.04 -20.02
C HIS A 176 -4.76 3.30 -18.99
N PRO A 177 -5.00 4.19 -17.99
CA PRO A 177 -4.03 4.53 -16.95
C PRO A 177 -3.99 3.44 -15.86
N THR A 178 -3.48 2.26 -16.18
CA THR A 178 -3.41 1.11 -15.28
C THR A 178 -2.63 1.41 -14.00
N PHE A 179 -1.62 2.30 -14.07
CA PHE A 179 -0.89 2.78 -12.90
C PHE A 179 -1.83 3.42 -11.86
N LEU A 180 -2.80 4.22 -12.32
CA LEU A 180 -3.77 4.90 -11.47
C LEU A 180 -4.78 3.91 -10.89
N TYR A 181 -5.29 2.99 -11.72
CA TYR A 181 -6.23 1.96 -11.27
C TYR A 181 -5.60 1.11 -10.16
N GLU A 182 -4.34 0.68 -10.34
CA GLU A 182 -3.64 -0.12 -9.35
C GLU A 182 -3.28 0.68 -8.09
N SER A 183 -2.89 1.96 -8.24
CA SER A 183 -2.65 2.84 -7.10
C SER A 183 -3.91 3.05 -6.26
N LEU A 184 -5.05 3.33 -6.90
CA LEU A 184 -6.32 3.53 -6.20
C LEU A 184 -6.82 2.24 -5.53
N TRP A 185 -6.72 1.10 -6.23
CA TRP A 185 -7.05 -0.20 -5.65
C TRP A 185 -6.21 -0.49 -4.40
N ASN A 186 -4.90 -0.28 -4.48
CA ASN A 186 -3.99 -0.49 -3.36
C ASN A 186 -4.21 0.53 -2.24
N LEU A 187 -4.65 1.77 -2.56
CA LEU A 187 -5.03 2.76 -1.56
C LEU A 187 -6.25 2.31 -0.75
N VAL A 188 -7.26 1.74 -1.39
CA VAL A 188 -8.39 1.13 -0.68
C VAL A 188 -7.91 -0.06 0.15
N GLY A 189 -7.05 -0.89 -0.41
CA GLY A 189 -6.46 -2.04 0.29
C GLY A 189 -5.70 -1.68 1.54
N ILE A 190 -4.86 -0.64 1.49
CA ILE A 190 -4.12 -0.21 2.69
C ILE A 190 -5.07 0.29 3.79
N VAL A 191 -6.14 1.02 3.43
CA VAL A 191 -7.15 1.45 4.41
C VAL A 191 -7.82 0.24 5.06
N ILE A 192 -8.23 -0.76 4.26
CA ILE A 192 -8.82 -2.01 4.76
C ILE A 192 -7.85 -2.73 5.71
N LEU A 193 -6.58 -2.91 5.32
CA LEU A 193 -5.59 -3.56 6.17
C LEU A 193 -5.33 -2.78 7.47
N LEU A 194 -5.32 -1.44 7.42
CA LEU A 194 -5.15 -0.59 8.60
C LEU A 194 -6.35 -0.69 9.56
N ILE A 195 -7.55 -0.90 9.05
CA ILE A 195 -8.75 -1.17 9.86
C ILE A 195 -8.71 -2.59 10.43
N LEU A 196 -8.43 -3.59 9.59
CA LEU A 196 -8.39 -5.01 9.98
C LEU A 196 -7.38 -5.27 11.08
N ARG A 197 -6.18 -4.67 11.05
CA ARG A 197 -5.15 -4.87 12.08
C ARG A 197 -5.57 -4.37 13.48
N ARG A 198 -6.66 -3.63 13.61
CA ARG A 198 -7.23 -3.20 14.88
C ARG A 198 -8.29 -4.16 15.41
N GLN A 199 -8.68 -5.15 14.62
CA GLN A 199 -9.75 -6.07 14.96
C GLN A 199 -9.27 -7.20 15.87
N LYS A 200 -10.04 -7.52 16.91
CA LYS A 200 -9.73 -8.55 17.90
C LYS A 200 -9.77 -9.98 17.34
N PHE A 201 -10.50 -10.21 16.24
CA PHE A 201 -10.65 -11.53 15.62
C PHE A 201 -9.47 -11.93 14.75
N LEU A 202 -8.62 -10.96 14.37
CA LEU A 202 -7.50 -11.17 13.46
C LEU A 202 -6.40 -12.00 14.12
N ARG A 203 -5.91 -13.02 13.42
CA ARG A 203 -4.86 -13.91 13.89
C ARG A 203 -3.56 -13.71 13.11
N ALA A 204 -2.46 -14.17 13.70
CA ALA A 204 -1.12 -14.04 13.12
C ALA A 204 -1.03 -14.67 11.73
N GLY A 205 -0.57 -13.90 10.75
CA GLY A 205 -0.44 -14.26 9.35
C GLY A 205 -1.66 -13.93 8.49
N GLU A 206 -2.81 -13.61 9.09
CA GLU A 206 -4.04 -13.36 8.31
C GLU A 206 -4.03 -12.01 7.61
N LEU A 207 -3.38 -10.98 8.18
CA LEU A 207 -3.24 -9.69 7.52
C LEU A 207 -2.35 -9.79 6.27
N PHE A 208 -1.25 -10.54 6.37
CA PHE A 208 -0.35 -10.79 5.26
C PHE A 208 -0.99 -11.62 4.15
N ILE A 209 -1.74 -12.68 4.52
CA ILE A 209 -2.51 -13.46 3.55
C ILE A 209 -3.60 -12.59 2.92
N GLY A 210 -4.28 -11.75 3.72
CA GLY A 210 -5.28 -10.78 3.25
C GLY A 210 -4.70 -9.77 2.24
N TYR A 211 -3.45 -9.33 2.44
CA TYR A 211 -2.74 -8.51 1.46
C TYR A 211 -2.62 -9.23 0.10
N PHE A 212 -2.21 -10.51 0.08
CA PHE A 212 -2.11 -11.26 -1.16
C PHE A 212 -3.47 -11.46 -1.84
N ILE A 213 -4.51 -11.76 -1.06
CA ILE A 213 -5.87 -11.88 -1.58
C ILE A 213 -6.30 -10.57 -2.23
N TRP A 214 -6.18 -9.45 -1.52
CA TRP A 214 -6.56 -8.12 -2.02
C TRP A 214 -5.80 -7.73 -3.28
N TYR A 215 -4.48 -7.83 -3.23
CA TYR A 215 -3.63 -7.53 -4.37
C TYR A 215 -3.96 -8.40 -5.60
N SER A 216 -4.16 -9.70 -5.40
CA SER A 216 -4.48 -10.62 -6.48
C SER A 216 -5.84 -10.34 -7.11
N ILE A 217 -6.86 -9.95 -6.33
CA ILE A 217 -8.14 -9.53 -6.89
C ILE A 217 -7.95 -8.32 -7.82
N GLY A 218 -7.25 -7.28 -7.37
CA GLY A 218 -6.95 -6.12 -8.21
C GLY A 218 -6.13 -6.47 -9.43
N ARG A 219 -5.10 -7.32 -9.25
CA ARG A 219 -4.25 -7.77 -10.35
C ARG A 219 -5.02 -8.53 -11.41
N PHE A 220 -5.99 -9.34 -11.02
CA PHE A 220 -6.87 -10.05 -11.95
C PHE A 220 -7.57 -9.10 -12.93
N PHE A 221 -8.20 -8.04 -12.41
CA PHE A 221 -8.94 -7.07 -13.21
C PHE A 221 -8.00 -6.16 -14.02
N ILE A 222 -6.93 -5.68 -13.42
CA ILE A 222 -6.00 -4.76 -14.09
C ILE A 222 -5.23 -5.46 -15.21
N GLU A 223 -4.83 -6.73 -15.00
CA GLU A 223 -4.15 -7.52 -16.03
C GLU A 223 -5.00 -7.73 -17.28
N ALA A 224 -6.30 -7.83 -17.12
CA ALA A 224 -7.22 -8.01 -18.23
C ALA A 224 -7.26 -6.82 -19.21
N VAL A 225 -6.94 -5.60 -18.72
CA VAL A 225 -6.89 -4.38 -19.54
C VAL A 225 -5.50 -4.10 -20.11
N ARG A 226 -4.45 -4.81 -19.66
CA ARG A 226 -3.06 -4.61 -20.10
C ARG A 226 -2.81 -5.24 -21.46
N THR A 227 -1.85 -4.64 -22.19
CA THR A 227 -1.45 -5.08 -23.52
C THR A 227 -0.21 -5.98 -23.52
N ASP A 228 0.58 -5.95 -22.43
CA ASP A 228 1.85 -6.68 -22.29
C ASP A 228 1.73 -7.99 -21.49
N SER A 229 0.50 -8.54 -21.42
CA SER A 229 0.19 -9.75 -20.66
C SER A 229 0.74 -11.00 -21.33
N LEU A 230 1.46 -11.83 -20.58
CA LEU A 230 1.82 -13.17 -20.99
C LEU A 230 0.59 -14.09 -20.93
N ALA A 231 0.38 -14.87 -22.00
CA ALA A 231 -0.73 -15.80 -22.10
C ALA A 231 -0.27 -17.20 -22.53
N PHE A 232 -1.16 -18.17 -22.37
CA PHE A 232 -0.98 -19.53 -22.84
C PHE A 232 -2.30 -20.11 -23.33
N GLN A 233 -2.22 -21.18 -24.13
CA GLN A 233 -3.41 -21.91 -24.60
C GLN A 233 -3.88 -22.86 -23.50
N GLY A 234 -5.00 -22.54 -22.87
CA GLY A 234 -5.65 -23.38 -21.87
C GLY A 234 -6.98 -23.97 -22.35
N ALA A 235 -7.62 -24.79 -21.50
CA ALA A 235 -8.92 -25.40 -21.78
C ALA A 235 -9.99 -24.31 -22.01
N ALA A 236 -10.82 -24.47 -23.03
CA ALA A 236 -11.84 -23.53 -23.46
C ALA A 236 -12.81 -23.17 -22.31
N GLY A 237 -13.27 -24.13 -21.51
CA GLY A 237 -14.16 -23.86 -20.38
C GLY A 237 -13.51 -23.05 -19.26
N LEU A 238 -12.19 -23.22 -19.02
CA LEU A 238 -11.46 -22.41 -18.07
C LEU A 238 -11.27 -20.98 -18.59
N ALA A 239 -10.98 -20.82 -19.87
CA ALA A 239 -10.86 -19.50 -20.51
C ALA A 239 -12.20 -18.76 -20.47
N ASP A 240 -13.31 -19.43 -20.78
CA ASP A 240 -14.66 -18.87 -20.71
C ASP A 240 -15.01 -18.44 -19.28
N PHE A 241 -14.73 -19.27 -18.29
CA PHE A 241 -14.94 -18.92 -16.88
C PHE A 241 -14.15 -17.67 -16.45
N ILE A 242 -12.87 -17.60 -16.80
CA ILE A 242 -12.01 -16.47 -16.44
C ILE A 242 -12.43 -15.19 -17.20
N ASN A 243 -12.60 -15.28 -18.52
CA ASN A 243 -12.76 -14.11 -19.38
C ASN A 243 -14.20 -13.59 -19.41
N ASN A 244 -15.20 -14.44 -19.20
CA ASN A 244 -16.62 -14.07 -19.28
C ASN A 244 -17.26 -14.05 -17.90
N THR A 245 -17.18 -15.14 -17.11
CA THR A 245 -17.87 -15.20 -15.82
C THR A 245 -17.21 -14.31 -14.77
N LEU A 246 -15.91 -14.41 -14.56
CA LEU A 246 -15.22 -13.59 -13.55
C LEU A 246 -15.04 -12.12 -13.99
N TRP A 247 -15.04 -11.87 -15.30
CA TRP A 247 -14.96 -10.51 -15.85
C TRP A 247 -16.30 -9.77 -15.90
N ALA A 248 -17.43 -10.48 -15.83
CA ALA A 248 -18.77 -9.90 -15.96
C ALA A 248 -19.00 -8.59 -15.18
N PRO A 249 -18.53 -8.41 -13.93
CA PRO A 249 -18.70 -7.15 -13.21
C PRO A 249 -18.06 -5.95 -13.90
N MET A 250 -16.94 -6.16 -14.59
CA MET A 250 -16.22 -5.08 -15.30
C MET A 250 -16.92 -4.71 -16.60
N THR A 251 -17.45 -5.70 -17.33
CA THR A 251 -18.28 -5.45 -18.52
C THR A 251 -19.51 -4.63 -18.16
N TRP A 252 -20.17 -4.92 -17.04
CA TRP A 252 -21.29 -4.13 -16.54
C TRP A 252 -20.90 -2.67 -16.23
N MET A 253 -19.65 -2.42 -15.81
CA MET A 253 -19.12 -1.07 -15.60
C MET A 253 -18.61 -0.39 -16.88
N GLY A 254 -18.76 -1.02 -18.06
CA GLY A 254 -18.33 -0.49 -19.35
C GLY A 254 -16.86 -0.72 -19.69
N PHE A 255 -16.19 -1.62 -18.99
CA PHE A 255 -14.81 -2.01 -19.33
C PHE A 255 -14.82 -3.24 -20.22
N GLU A 256 -14.25 -3.12 -21.41
CA GLU A 256 -14.02 -4.25 -22.30
C GLU A 256 -12.73 -5.00 -21.90
N LEU A 257 -12.72 -6.31 -22.19
CA LEU A 257 -11.48 -7.09 -22.11
C LEU A 257 -10.48 -6.53 -23.12
N GLY A 258 -9.26 -6.25 -22.65
CA GLY A 258 -8.17 -5.90 -23.52
C GLY A 258 -7.90 -7.02 -24.53
N HIS A 259 -7.54 -6.64 -25.75
CA HIS A 259 -7.22 -7.61 -26.82
C HIS A 259 -6.12 -8.57 -26.39
N LEU A 260 -6.37 -9.84 -26.53
CA LEU A 260 -5.38 -10.90 -26.38
C LEU A 260 -5.21 -11.54 -27.74
N ASP A 261 -3.99 -11.48 -28.30
CA ASP A 261 -3.70 -12.13 -29.58
C ASP A 261 -3.85 -13.64 -29.43
N PRO A 262 -4.76 -14.28 -30.21
CA PRO A 262 -4.98 -15.72 -30.14
C PRO A 262 -3.72 -16.56 -30.40
N ALA A 263 -2.72 -16.00 -31.08
CA ALA A 263 -1.43 -16.68 -31.31
C ALA A 263 -0.66 -16.92 -30.01
N TYR A 264 -0.85 -16.09 -28.96
CA TYR A 264 -0.18 -16.23 -27.66
C TYR A 264 -1.01 -17.03 -26.64
N GLY A 265 -2.31 -17.26 -26.91
CA GLY A 265 -3.17 -18.06 -26.05
C GLY A 265 -4.51 -17.42 -25.69
N ASN A 266 -5.29 -18.10 -24.86
CA ASN A 266 -6.63 -17.68 -24.45
C ASN A 266 -6.75 -17.37 -22.95
N ILE A 267 -5.70 -17.62 -22.15
CA ILE A 267 -5.67 -17.37 -20.71
C ILE A 267 -4.42 -16.57 -20.36
N ARG A 268 -4.58 -15.43 -19.69
CA ARG A 268 -3.47 -14.65 -19.12
C ARG A 268 -2.92 -15.35 -17.87
N ILE A 269 -1.60 -15.58 -17.85
CA ILE A 269 -0.93 -16.27 -16.73
C ILE A 269 -1.18 -15.55 -15.40
N SER A 270 -1.08 -14.21 -15.39
CA SER A 270 -1.29 -13.41 -14.18
C SER A 270 -2.72 -13.51 -13.65
N GLN A 271 -3.73 -13.64 -14.52
CA GLN A 271 -5.12 -13.83 -14.09
C GLN A 271 -5.32 -15.20 -13.42
N LEU A 272 -4.83 -16.26 -14.05
CA LEU A 272 -4.91 -17.61 -13.47
C LEU A 272 -4.18 -17.66 -12.12
N LEU A 273 -2.96 -17.12 -12.06
CA LEU A 273 -2.19 -17.05 -10.81
C LEU A 273 -2.93 -16.26 -9.73
N SER A 274 -3.59 -15.17 -10.10
CA SER A 274 -4.39 -14.37 -9.18
C SER A 274 -5.55 -15.16 -8.58
N VAL A 275 -6.28 -15.91 -9.39
CA VAL A 275 -7.36 -16.79 -8.92
C VAL A 275 -6.82 -17.86 -7.97
N LEU A 276 -5.69 -18.49 -8.32
CA LEU A 276 -5.06 -19.51 -7.46
C LEU A 276 -4.59 -18.93 -6.11
N ILE A 277 -4.02 -17.71 -6.11
CA ILE A 277 -3.59 -17.04 -4.87
C ILE A 277 -4.79 -16.69 -3.99
N VAL A 278 -5.90 -16.22 -4.57
CA VAL A 278 -7.12 -15.90 -3.81
C VAL A 278 -7.69 -17.16 -3.16
N ILE A 279 -7.89 -18.23 -3.93
CA ILE A 279 -8.41 -19.49 -3.43
C ILE A 279 -7.44 -20.09 -2.40
N GLY A 280 -6.16 -20.18 -2.73
CA GLY A 280 -5.12 -20.70 -1.84
C GLY A 280 -5.00 -19.89 -0.53
N GLY A 281 -5.11 -18.57 -0.60
CA GLY A 281 -5.11 -17.68 0.57
C GLY A 281 -6.29 -17.95 1.49
N ILE A 282 -7.50 -18.05 0.94
CA ILE A 282 -8.71 -18.36 1.71
C ILE A 282 -8.59 -19.74 2.36
N VAL A 283 -8.21 -20.76 1.59
CA VAL A 283 -7.99 -22.13 2.09
C VAL A 283 -6.92 -22.13 3.20
N LEU A 284 -5.82 -21.40 3.00
CA LEU A 284 -4.75 -21.31 3.99
C LEU A 284 -5.22 -20.69 5.31
N ILE A 285 -6.04 -19.63 5.28
CA ILE A 285 -6.65 -19.04 6.47
C ILE A 285 -7.52 -20.07 7.19
N ILE A 286 -8.40 -20.76 6.45
CA ILE A 286 -9.32 -21.77 7.02
C ILE A 286 -8.50 -22.91 7.66
N VAL A 287 -7.55 -23.50 6.91
CA VAL A 287 -6.72 -24.60 7.39
C VAL A 287 -5.94 -24.19 8.64
N ARG A 288 -5.32 -23.00 8.65
CA ARG A 288 -4.57 -22.51 9.81
C ARG A 288 -5.45 -22.31 11.05
N ARG A 289 -6.70 -21.87 10.86
CA ARG A 289 -7.67 -21.73 11.96
C ARG A 289 -8.12 -23.09 12.49
N VAL A 290 -8.49 -24.02 11.60
CA VAL A 290 -8.99 -25.35 11.98
C VAL A 290 -7.87 -26.21 12.62
N THR A 291 -6.66 -26.15 12.09
CA THR A 291 -5.51 -26.92 12.64
C THR A 291 -4.86 -26.29 13.88
N GLY A 292 -5.40 -25.19 14.37
CA GLY A 292 -4.80 -24.51 15.53
C GLY A 292 -3.45 -23.84 15.30
N ARG A 293 -2.98 -23.74 14.05
CA ARG A 293 -1.70 -23.09 13.70
C ARG A 293 -1.76 -21.56 13.74
N ALA A 294 -2.95 -20.99 13.88
CA ALA A 294 -3.20 -19.56 14.01
C ALA A 294 -3.84 -19.24 15.37
N ASN A 295 -3.29 -19.73 16.49
CA ASN A 295 -3.85 -19.50 17.83
C ASN A 295 -3.49 -18.12 18.41
N VAL A 296 -2.39 -17.52 17.95
CA VAL A 296 -1.92 -16.20 18.38
C VAL A 296 -2.71 -15.13 17.63
N ARG A 297 -3.31 -14.16 18.36
CA ARG A 297 -3.99 -13.01 17.76
C ARG A 297 -2.98 -11.97 17.26
N TYR A 298 -3.39 -11.17 16.28
CA TYR A 298 -2.55 -10.06 15.82
C TYR A 298 -2.20 -9.06 16.93
N LEU A 299 -3.12 -8.82 17.84
CA LEU A 299 -2.95 -7.84 18.92
C LEU A 299 -2.16 -8.36 20.13
N ASP A 300 -1.86 -9.65 20.20
CA ASP A 300 -1.09 -10.23 21.31
C ASP A 300 0.34 -9.68 21.31
N PRO A 301 1.00 -9.56 22.48
CA PRO A 301 2.40 -9.12 22.54
C PRO A 301 3.34 -9.97 21.67
N ILE A 302 4.36 -9.34 21.11
CA ILE A 302 5.40 -10.02 20.34
C ILE A 302 6.64 -10.17 21.23
N VAL A 303 6.99 -11.42 21.56
CA VAL A 303 8.18 -11.73 22.36
C VAL A 303 9.23 -12.36 21.45
N SER A 304 10.48 -11.84 21.52
CA SER A 304 11.62 -12.49 20.88
C SER A 304 12.09 -13.65 21.74
N THR A 305 12.25 -14.83 21.14
CA THR A 305 12.76 -16.01 21.84
C THR A 305 14.27 -15.95 22.15
N LYS A 306 14.98 -14.94 21.59
CA LYS A 306 16.45 -14.82 21.75
C LYS A 306 16.90 -13.67 22.64
N THR A 307 16.16 -12.58 22.66
CA THR A 307 16.35 -11.53 23.65
C THR A 307 15.34 -11.80 24.74
N GLY A 308 15.78 -12.21 25.92
CA GLY A 308 14.94 -12.32 27.13
C GLY A 308 14.34 -10.98 27.60
N ALA A 309 14.26 -9.97 26.74
CA ALA A 309 13.60 -8.69 26.87
C ALA A 309 12.18 -8.79 26.30
N GLY A 310 11.33 -9.58 26.94
CA GLY A 310 9.92 -9.20 27.04
C GLY A 310 9.83 -7.94 27.91
N PRO A 311 8.71 -7.16 27.87
CA PRO A 311 8.53 -6.07 28.83
C PRO A 311 8.79 -6.65 30.22
N THR A 312 9.77 -6.10 30.90
CA THR A 312 10.13 -6.51 32.24
C THR A 312 8.87 -6.41 33.10
N PRO A 313 8.51 -7.47 33.87
CA PRO A 313 7.35 -7.42 34.79
C PRO A 313 7.42 -6.28 35.80
N GLU A 314 8.59 -5.61 35.94
CA GLU A 314 8.78 -4.46 36.81
C GLU A 314 8.09 -3.18 36.34
N ALA A 315 7.86 -2.98 35.02
CA ALA A 315 7.11 -1.80 34.56
C ALA A 315 5.60 -1.89 34.87
N ASP A 316 5.04 -3.11 34.84
CA ASP A 316 3.63 -3.34 35.21
C ASP A 316 3.42 -3.35 36.74
N LEU A 317 4.48 -3.69 37.52
CA LEU A 317 4.41 -3.60 38.98
C LEU A 317 4.53 -2.16 39.48
N GLN A 318 5.25 -1.29 38.81
CA GLN A 318 5.32 0.15 39.17
C GLN A 318 4.06 0.90 38.77
N THR A 319 3.45 0.60 37.62
CA THR A 319 2.15 1.19 37.23
C THR A 319 1.00 0.71 38.08
N ASN A 320 0.96 -0.59 38.46
CA ASN A 320 -0.03 -1.11 39.39
C ASN A 320 0.18 -0.70 40.85
N LYS A 321 1.42 -0.43 41.28
CA LYS A 321 1.70 0.16 42.58
C LYS A 321 1.33 1.64 42.66
N ALA A 322 1.54 2.43 41.58
CA ALA A 322 1.14 3.81 41.50
C ALA A 322 -0.40 3.98 41.50
N VAL A 323 -1.13 3.10 40.78
CA VAL A 323 -2.61 3.10 40.75
C VAL A 323 -3.22 2.57 42.04
N LYS A 324 -2.57 1.62 42.76
CA LYS A 324 -3.03 1.18 44.08
C LYS A 324 -2.64 2.13 45.23
N SER A 325 -1.55 2.90 45.07
CA SER A 325 -1.15 3.93 46.06
C SER A 325 -2.03 5.16 46.01
N SER A 326 -2.65 5.47 44.87
CA SER A 326 -3.63 6.59 44.77
C SER A 326 -5.06 6.24 45.20
N ALA A 327 -5.34 4.94 45.48
CA ALA A 327 -6.65 4.48 45.88
C ALA A 327 -6.78 4.14 47.38
N GLN A 328 -5.71 4.33 48.18
CA GLN A 328 -5.75 4.11 49.65
C GLN A 328 -5.09 5.27 50.39
N ALA A 329 -5.79 6.41 50.44
CA ALA A 329 -5.61 7.38 51.49
C ALA A 329 -6.73 7.20 52.53
N PRO A 330 -6.46 6.95 53.80
CA PRO A 330 -7.49 6.73 54.79
C PRO A 330 -8.16 8.06 55.11
N VAL A 331 -9.49 8.08 54.96
CA VAL A 331 -10.39 9.09 55.49
C VAL A 331 -10.30 9.04 57.01
N LYS A 332 -9.68 10.00 57.68
CA LYS A 332 -9.82 10.25 59.09
C LYS A 332 -11.19 10.88 59.35
N GLN A 333 -12.03 10.12 60.02
CA GLN A 333 -13.17 10.67 60.74
C GLN A 333 -12.65 11.41 61.97
N ASP A 334 -13.02 12.69 62.10
CA ASP A 334 -13.12 13.34 63.38
C ASP A 334 -14.45 14.11 63.45
N LYS A 335 -15.12 13.90 64.60
CA LYS A 335 -16.45 14.31 64.99
C LYS A 335 -16.44 15.68 65.60
N PRO A 336 -17.59 16.37 65.80
CA PRO A 336 -17.77 17.81 65.75
C PRO A 336 -17.74 18.50 67.12
N ALA A 337 -17.42 19.76 67.11
CA ALA A 337 -17.78 20.65 68.22
C ALA A 337 -17.93 22.10 67.76
N ALA A 338 -19.18 22.57 67.96
CA ALA A 338 -19.61 23.87 68.46
C ALA A 338 -19.23 25.17 67.67
N GLU A 339 -20.29 25.78 67.19
CA GLU A 339 -20.51 27.22 67.03
C GLU A 339 -20.18 28.02 68.32
N PRO A 340 -20.01 29.36 68.35
CA PRO A 340 -20.83 30.32 67.63
C PRO A 340 -20.19 31.68 67.19
N ALA A 341 -20.98 32.38 66.35
CA ALA A 341 -21.28 33.80 66.36
C ALA A 341 -20.38 34.85 65.66
N GLU A 342 -21.07 35.54 64.75
CA GLU A 342 -21.11 36.99 64.51
C GLU A 342 -19.83 37.70 64.01
N THR A 343 -19.87 38.40 62.93
CA THR A 343 -20.54 39.65 62.56
C THR A 343 -20.15 40.06 61.14
N ALA A 344 -21.13 40.45 60.38
CA ALA A 344 -21.32 41.63 59.54
C ALA A 344 -20.08 42.30 58.94
N ASP A 345 -20.02 42.57 57.67
CA ASP A 345 -20.56 43.77 57.03
C ASP A 345 -20.23 43.82 55.51
N LYS A 346 -21.23 44.09 54.77
CA LYS A 346 -21.48 44.95 53.61
C LYS A 346 -20.47 45.20 52.50
N SER A 347 -21.11 45.13 51.36
CA SER A 347 -21.07 46.06 50.22
C SER A 347 -19.95 45.80 49.20
N SER A 348 -20.14 45.85 47.96
CA SER A 348 -21.06 46.44 46.99
C SER A 348 -20.79 45.83 45.61
N LEU A 349 -21.81 45.41 44.90
CA LEU A 349 -22.43 46.06 43.74
C LEU A 349 -21.48 46.60 42.67
N THR A 350 -21.58 46.03 41.47
CA THR A 350 -21.89 46.69 40.19
C THR A 350 -21.67 45.67 39.10
N GLN A 351 -22.66 45.06 38.51
CA GLN A 351 -23.51 45.43 37.36
C GLN A 351 -22.77 45.79 36.07
N ALA A 352 -23.22 45.05 35.08
CA ALA A 352 -23.57 45.41 33.69
C ALA A 352 -22.42 45.36 32.69
N GLN A 353 -22.54 44.97 31.47
CA GLN A 353 -23.67 44.95 30.53
C GLN A 353 -23.36 44.06 29.34
N GLU A 354 -24.37 43.37 28.87
CA GLU A 354 -24.55 42.87 27.51
C GLU A 354 -24.38 43.96 26.47
N THR A 355 -23.86 43.59 25.31
CA THR A 355 -24.30 44.22 24.04
C THR A 355 -24.22 43.25 22.91
N GLU A 356 -25.39 42.79 22.56
CA GLU A 356 -25.82 42.25 21.29
C GLU A 356 -25.82 43.34 20.21
N VAL A 357 -25.27 43.09 19.03
CA VAL A 357 -25.66 43.84 17.83
C VAL A 357 -25.68 42.89 16.63
N LYS A 358 -26.87 42.69 16.11
CA LYS A 358 -27.25 42.13 14.79
C LYS A 358 -27.70 43.32 13.91
N PRO A 359 -28.09 43.11 12.65
CA PRO A 359 -27.38 43.20 11.37
C PRO A 359 -27.88 44.40 10.52
N SER A 360 -27.23 44.65 9.37
CA SER A 360 -27.86 45.38 8.21
C SER A 360 -27.17 44.88 6.94
N SER A 361 -27.81 44.25 6.02
CA SER A 361 -28.79 44.54 4.98
C SER A 361 -28.37 45.59 3.95
N VAL A 362 -28.34 45.11 2.69
CA VAL A 362 -28.88 45.68 1.43
C VAL A 362 -27.98 46.62 0.61
N GLU A 363 -27.87 46.25 -0.63
CA GLU A 363 -27.97 46.92 -1.94
C GLU A 363 -26.81 46.54 -2.86
N ASP A 364 -26.87 46.36 -4.12
CA ASP A 364 -27.90 46.23 -5.16
C ASP A 364 -27.12 45.92 -6.45
N THR A 365 -27.74 45.18 -7.32
CA THR A 365 -27.34 44.78 -8.68
C THR A 365 -27.15 46.04 -9.58
N PRO A 366 -26.41 45.94 -10.73
CA PRO A 366 -27.18 45.62 -11.92
C PRO A 366 -26.52 44.67 -12.95
N ALA A 367 -27.43 43.95 -13.59
CA ALA A 367 -27.26 43.14 -14.78
C ALA A 367 -26.90 43.98 -16.02
N ILE A 368 -26.08 43.42 -16.88
CA ILE A 368 -26.03 43.80 -18.30
C ILE A 368 -26.23 42.56 -19.15
N LYS A 369 -27.24 42.59 -19.97
CA LYS A 369 -27.66 41.61 -20.97
C LYS A 369 -26.85 41.75 -22.28
N PRO A 370 -27.03 40.82 -23.23
CA PRO A 370 -26.07 40.46 -24.27
C PRO A 370 -26.29 41.28 -25.56
N ASP A 371 -25.23 41.42 -26.34
CA ASP A 371 -25.34 41.82 -27.75
C ASP A 371 -24.97 40.66 -28.67
N THR A 372 -25.96 40.32 -29.47
CA THR A 372 -25.95 39.60 -30.73
C THR A 372 -25.47 40.51 -31.84
N GLU A 373 -24.76 39.97 -32.79
CA GLU A 373 -24.72 40.25 -34.25
C GLU A 373 -23.34 39.84 -34.78
N ASP A 374 -23.18 39.13 -35.76
CA ASP A 374 -23.70 38.75 -37.04
C ASP A 374 -22.54 38.64 -38.05
N LYS A 375 -22.49 37.50 -38.76
CA LYS A 375 -22.10 37.28 -40.16
C LYS A 375 -20.67 37.48 -40.69
N LYS A 376 -20.33 36.42 -41.41
CA LYS A 376 -19.56 36.33 -42.71
C LYS A 376 -18.02 36.38 -42.55
N GLU A 377 -17.33 35.37 -43.04
CA GLU A 377 -17.24 34.63 -44.31
C GLU A 377 -16.71 33.19 -44.06
#